data_6dbc1c0bb14e2613be4644d11972ee54
#
_entry.id   6dbc1c0bb14e2613be4644d11972ee54
#
_cell.length_a   1.000
_cell.length_b   1.000
_cell.length_c   1.000
_cell.angle_alpha   90.00
_cell.angle_beta   90.00
_cell.angle_gamma   90.00
#
_symmetry.space_group_name_H-M   'P 1'
#
loop_
_entity.id
_entity.type
_entity.pdbx_description
1 polymer ?
#
loop_
_entity_poly.entity_id
_entity_poly.type
_entity_poly.pdbx_seq_one_letter_code
_entity_poly.pdbx_strand_id
1 'polypeptide(L)'
;MNILIYHWDIYPYDNIIKTFQKEGHLTDVLSFPILNHIDDKSFTPILQAKLSKTRYDMVFSVNYYAVIASTCAEYNIPYAAWTCDSPLLSLQHPSILFPTSYIFCFDKKEYDTLVQKNAPHAYYLPLAGMPPETSFTADIDPGKQGFPSNYKYEISFVGNLYDKNRYDEMCLCLPEYLCGYFDAAIEAQKNIGAGNLLPQMLNDNILADLMKYTKVINGDSSLEELRLHFATSVLSYKTAADIRTDALNALACKYLVTLFTSSHTNRLWNVTCHPAVSYQAEMPKIFASSKINLNFTIPNIENGIPLRVFDVLAAGGFLLTDYREELCHQFENGVDFVIFEGIPDLIQKAGYYLSHNEERQQIAKNGQRKIQQSHQYSMRLNKIIHCISNPNP
;
A
#
# COMPACT_ATOMS: atom_id res chain seq x y z
N MET A 1 12.11 14.38 20.77
CA MET A 1 13.08 14.42 19.65
C MET A 1 12.74 15.56 18.71
N ASN A 2 13.74 16.08 18.00
CA ASN A 2 13.57 17.01 16.87
C ASN A 2 13.71 16.22 15.57
N ILE A 3 12.61 16.09 14.80
CA ILE A 3 12.49 15.16 13.68
C ILE A 3 12.34 15.96 12.38
N LEU A 4 13.24 15.71 11.41
CA LEU A 4 13.06 16.21 10.05
C LEU A 4 12.26 15.17 9.25
N ILE A 5 11.10 15.53 8.72
CA ILE A 5 10.24 14.66 7.92
C ILE A 5 10.39 15.04 6.44
N TYR A 6 10.88 14.11 5.62
CA TYR A 6 10.79 14.22 4.17
C TYR A 6 9.36 13.92 3.72
N HIS A 7 8.72 14.88 3.09
CA HIS A 7 7.33 14.82 2.66
C HIS A 7 7.23 14.77 1.13
N TRP A 8 6.51 13.80 0.61
CA TRP A 8 6.08 13.72 -0.78
C TRP A 8 4.56 13.52 -0.86
N ASP A 9 3.93 14.07 -1.92
CA ASP A 9 2.49 14.39 -1.91
C ASP A 9 1.51 13.20 -2.02
N ILE A 10 1.99 11.94 -2.04
CA ILE A 10 1.16 10.77 -2.35
C ILE A 10 0.68 10.01 -1.09
N TYR A 11 1.35 10.18 0.06
CA TYR A 11 1.04 9.46 1.30
C TYR A 11 0.41 10.40 2.35
N PRO A 12 -0.46 9.90 3.25
CA PRO A 12 -1.12 10.74 4.27
C PRO A 12 -0.17 11.14 5.41
N TYR A 13 0.85 11.94 5.12
CA TYR A 13 1.83 12.43 6.09
C TYR A 13 1.23 13.21 7.26
N ASP A 14 0.10 13.85 7.06
CA ASP A 14 -0.58 14.60 8.13
C ASP A 14 -0.84 13.74 9.37
N ASN A 15 -1.19 12.46 9.18
CA ASN A 15 -1.41 11.53 10.29
C ASN A 15 -0.12 11.26 11.06
N ILE A 16 1.00 11.14 10.35
CA ILE A 16 2.34 10.93 10.93
C ILE A 16 2.78 12.17 11.68
N ILE A 17 2.71 13.35 11.04
CA ILE A 17 3.14 14.62 11.63
C ILE A 17 2.34 14.93 12.89
N LYS A 18 1.00 14.87 12.81
CA LYS A 18 0.11 15.09 13.95
C LYS A 18 0.38 14.12 15.09
N THR A 19 0.67 12.85 14.76
CA THR A 19 0.96 11.84 15.78
C THR A 19 2.28 12.12 16.48
N PHE A 20 3.37 12.42 15.76
CA PHE A 20 4.63 12.80 16.37
C PHE A 20 4.50 14.04 17.28
N GLN A 21 3.75 15.06 16.82
CA GLN A 21 3.50 16.27 17.61
C GLN A 21 2.69 15.96 18.88
N LYS A 22 1.67 15.11 18.79
CA LYS A 22 0.85 14.69 19.94
C LYS A 22 1.66 13.89 20.97
N GLU A 23 2.63 13.11 20.52
CA GLU A 23 3.58 12.39 21.38
C GLU A 23 4.72 13.27 21.91
N GLY A 24 4.67 14.59 21.69
CA GLY A 24 5.60 15.57 22.26
C GLY A 24 6.91 15.76 21.48
N HIS A 25 6.96 15.34 20.21
CA HIS A 25 8.12 15.56 19.34
C HIS A 25 7.99 16.86 18.55
N LEU A 26 9.12 17.52 18.29
CA LEU A 26 9.21 18.65 17.37
C LEU A 26 9.37 18.10 15.95
N THR A 27 8.60 18.62 15.02
CA THR A 27 8.64 18.19 13.62
C THR A 27 8.95 19.36 12.72
N ASP A 28 9.87 19.17 11.78
CA ASP A 28 10.15 20.07 10.67
C ASP A 28 9.95 19.29 9.37
N VAL A 29 9.49 19.96 8.31
CA VAL A 29 9.12 19.30 7.06
C VAL A 29 10.04 19.78 5.94
N LEU A 30 10.53 18.84 5.14
CA LEU A 30 11.24 19.08 3.89
C LEU A 30 10.39 18.53 2.74
N SER A 31 9.82 19.44 1.93
CA SER A 31 9.02 19.12 0.76
C SER A 31 9.75 19.63 -0.48
N PHE A 32 10.55 18.77 -1.09
CA PHE A 32 11.25 19.02 -2.35
C PHE A 32 11.30 17.72 -3.16
N PRO A 33 10.98 17.74 -4.47
CA PRO A 33 10.90 16.52 -5.25
C PRO A 33 12.28 15.84 -5.37
N ILE A 34 12.33 14.54 -5.11
CA ILE A 34 13.46 13.68 -5.43
C ILE A 34 13.22 13.10 -6.83
N LEU A 35 14.11 13.45 -7.77
CA LEU A 35 14.06 12.99 -9.15
C LEU A 35 14.76 11.63 -9.34
N ASN A 36 15.78 11.37 -8.53
CA ASN A 36 16.49 10.10 -8.49
C ASN A 36 16.63 9.62 -7.05
N HIS A 37 15.99 8.51 -6.71
CA HIS A 37 15.95 7.95 -5.35
C HIS A 37 17.34 7.47 -4.85
N ILE A 38 18.32 7.28 -5.75
CA ILE A 38 19.65 6.77 -5.43
C ILE A 38 20.65 7.92 -5.28
N ASP A 39 20.77 8.76 -6.30
CA ASP A 39 21.68 9.92 -6.33
C ASP A 39 20.98 11.09 -7.01
N ASP A 40 20.70 12.13 -6.25
CA ASP A 40 20.00 13.33 -6.75
C ASP A 40 20.79 14.59 -6.43
N LYS A 41 21.51 15.09 -7.42
CA LYS A 41 22.35 16.29 -7.31
C LYS A 41 21.55 17.57 -7.05
N SER A 42 20.25 17.59 -7.28
CA SER A 42 19.38 18.73 -7.01
C SER A 42 18.87 18.71 -5.55
N PHE A 43 18.57 17.52 -5.04
CA PHE A 43 18.02 17.32 -3.69
C PHE A 43 19.10 17.33 -2.60
N THR A 44 20.25 16.67 -2.82
CA THR A 44 21.32 16.52 -1.82
C THR A 44 21.77 17.84 -1.18
N PRO A 45 22.04 18.93 -1.93
CA PRO A 45 22.46 20.20 -1.32
C PRO A 45 21.38 20.84 -0.43
N ILE A 46 20.11 20.61 -0.75
CA ILE A 46 18.97 21.14 0.02
C ILE A 46 18.87 20.43 1.37
N LEU A 47 18.99 19.09 1.37
CA LEU A 47 19.02 18.32 2.61
C LEU A 47 20.25 18.68 3.45
N GLN A 48 21.45 18.75 2.85
CA GLN A 48 22.68 19.15 3.54
C GLN A 48 22.57 20.54 4.20
N ALA A 49 22.00 21.51 3.47
CA ALA A 49 21.78 22.86 4.02
C ALA A 49 20.81 22.85 5.21
N LYS A 50 19.81 21.96 5.20
CA LYS A 50 18.85 21.80 6.30
C LYS A 50 19.52 21.18 7.52
N LEU A 51 20.27 20.08 7.33
CA LEU A 51 20.99 19.37 8.40
C LEU A 51 22.11 20.18 9.02
N SER A 52 22.78 21.07 8.25
CA SER A 52 23.82 21.96 8.75
C SER A 52 23.30 23.10 9.62
N LYS A 53 22.06 23.56 9.37
CA LYS A 53 21.47 24.70 10.11
C LYS A 53 20.81 24.28 11.41
N THR A 54 20.25 23.09 11.47
CA THR A 54 19.42 22.63 12.58
C THR A 54 19.85 21.23 13.00
N ARG A 55 20.06 21.05 14.31
CA ARG A 55 20.34 19.72 14.86
C ARG A 55 19.04 18.92 14.92
N TYR A 56 18.98 17.84 14.16
CA TYR A 56 17.91 16.86 14.23
C TYR A 56 18.38 15.60 14.92
N ASP A 57 17.49 14.96 15.67
CA ASP A 57 17.75 13.66 16.30
C ASP A 57 17.47 12.50 15.33
N MET A 58 16.67 12.75 14.29
CA MET A 58 16.29 11.77 13.28
C MET A 58 15.79 12.46 12.02
N VAL A 59 16.07 11.86 10.85
CA VAL A 59 15.36 12.13 9.60
C VAL A 59 14.37 11.00 9.38
N PHE A 60 13.14 11.31 8.99
CA PHE A 60 12.08 10.33 8.74
C PHE A 60 11.52 10.47 7.33
N SER A 61 11.24 9.34 6.68
CA SER A 61 10.43 9.30 5.44
C SER A 61 9.50 8.10 5.39
N VAL A 62 8.44 8.23 4.61
CA VAL A 62 7.71 7.07 4.09
C VAL A 62 8.43 6.62 2.82
N ASN A 63 8.68 5.32 2.70
CA ASN A 63 9.58 4.66 1.77
C ASN A 63 11.07 5.04 1.99
N TYR A 64 11.94 4.19 1.46
CA TYR A 64 13.38 4.33 1.59
C TYR A 64 13.97 5.06 0.38
N TYR A 65 14.83 6.05 0.64
CA TYR A 65 15.55 6.81 -0.37
C TYR A 65 17.05 6.71 -0.08
N ALA A 66 17.81 6.09 -0.98
CA ALA A 66 19.25 5.93 -0.82
C ALA A 66 19.99 7.29 -0.76
N VAL A 67 19.51 8.30 -1.48
CA VAL A 67 20.02 9.67 -1.44
C VAL A 67 19.87 10.30 -0.04
N ILE A 68 18.75 10.06 0.65
CA ILE A 68 18.58 10.53 2.04
C ILE A 68 19.50 9.76 2.98
N ALA A 69 19.57 8.44 2.85
CA ALA A 69 20.42 7.58 3.67
C ALA A 69 21.91 7.98 3.57
N SER A 70 22.40 8.21 2.35
CA SER A 70 23.77 8.62 2.08
C SER A 70 24.08 9.98 2.72
N THR A 71 23.19 10.96 2.53
CA THR A 71 23.34 12.28 3.15
C THR A 71 23.29 12.21 4.68
N CYS A 72 22.37 11.45 5.27
CA CYS A 72 22.27 11.28 6.72
C CYS A 72 23.51 10.61 7.32
N ALA A 73 24.13 9.66 6.60
CA ALA A 73 25.38 9.02 7.02
C ALA A 73 26.55 10.01 7.12
N GLU A 74 26.66 10.98 6.19
CA GLU A 74 27.68 12.05 6.24
C GLU A 74 27.57 12.90 7.51
N TYR A 75 26.36 13.11 8.01
CA TYR A 75 26.08 13.90 9.22
C TYR A 75 25.95 13.05 10.48
N ASN A 76 26.09 11.73 10.37
CA ASN A 76 25.89 10.77 11.46
C ASN A 76 24.51 10.94 12.16
N ILE A 77 23.46 11.16 11.37
CA ILE A 77 22.08 11.32 11.85
C ILE A 77 21.28 10.05 11.50
N PRO A 78 20.57 9.44 12.45
CA PRO A 78 19.67 8.32 12.16
C PRO A 78 18.63 8.65 11.09
N TYR A 79 18.50 7.80 10.11
CA TYR A 79 17.46 7.89 9.07
C TYR A 79 16.47 6.74 9.22
N ALA A 80 15.24 7.05 9.59
CA ALA A 80 14.13 6.10 9.69
C ALA A 80 13.27 6.13 8.43
N ALA A 81 13.22 5.03 7.73
CA ALA A 81 12.34 4.83 6.58
C ALA A 81 11.25 3.81 6.90
N TRP A 82 9.98 4.19 6.81
CA TRP A 82 8.86 3.28 6.96
C TRP A 82 8.23 3.00 5.60
N THR A 83 8.39 1.77 5.08
CA THR A 83 7.93 1.43 3.73
C THR A 83 6.41 1.29 3.67
N CYS A 84 5.81 1.72 2.57
CA CYS A 84 4.40 1.49 2.24
C CYS A 84 4.21 0.87 0.85
N ASP A 85 5.28 0.81 0.06
CA ASP A 85 5.35 0.13 -1.22
C ASP A 85 6.30 -1.06 -1.12
N SER A 86 6.01 -2.15 -1.82
CA SER A 86 6.83 -3.38 -1.90
C SER A 86 6.72 -3.99 -3.30
N PRO A 87 7.83 -4.48 -3.88
CA PRO A 87 9.21 -4.24 -3.45
C PRO A 87 9.72 -2.83 -3.84
N LEU A 88 10.62 -2.28 -3.03
CA LEU A 88 11.28 -1.02 -3.33
C LEU A 88 12.65 -1.24 -3.96
N LEU A 89 12.86 -0.72 -5.17
CA LEU A 89 14.18 -0.79 -5.86
C LEU A 89 15.30 -0.12 -5.06
N SER A 90 15.00 0.96 -4.35
CA SER A 90 15.98 1.66 -3.51
C SER A 90 16.57 0.81 -2.38
N LEU A 91 15.91 -0.28 -1.98
CA LEU A 91 16.41 -1.26 -1.01
C LEU A 91 17.42 -2.27 -1.62
N GLN A 92 17.74 -2.15 -2.91
CA GLN A 92 18.88 -2.84 -3.52
C GLN A 92 20.20 -2.07 -3.34
N HIS A 93 20.14 -0.77 -2.96
CA HIS A 93 21.32 0.07 -2.82
C HIS A 93 22.12 -0.27 -1.56
N PRO A 94 23.49 -0.25 -1.59
CA PRO A 94 24.35 -0.59 -0.45
C PRO A 94 24.12 0.26 0.81
N SER A 95 23.51 1.44 0.70
CA SER A 95 23.22 2.31 1.85
C SER A 95 22.28 1.67 2.91
N ILE A 96 21.60 0.57 2.60
CA ILE A 96 20.86 -0.22 3.60
C ILE A 96 21.76 -0.78 4.69
N LEU A 97 23.07 -0.90 4.42
CA LEU A 97 24.09 -1.41 5.35
C LEU A 97 24.68 -0.30 6.25
N PHE A 98 24.28 0.95 6.06
CA PHE A 98 24.79 2.04 6.90
C PHE A 98 24.27 1.92 8.34
N PRO A 99 25.12 2.18 9.35
CA PRO A 99 24.69 2.15 10.76
C PRO A 99 23.61 3.19 11.09
N THR A 100 23.45 4.20 10.24
CA THR A 100 22.43 5.25 10.38
C THR A 100 21.11 4.89 9.69
N SER A 101 21.04 3.81 8.90
CA SER A 101 19.84 3.43 8.15
C SER A 101 18.95 2.50 8.96
N TYR A 102 17.80 3.00 9.43
CA TYR A 102 16.76 2.25 10.14
C TYR A 102 15.58 2.03 9.21
N ILE A 103 15.33 0.77 8.82
CA ILE A 103 14.35 0.43 7.80
C ILE A 103 13.21 -0.39 8.41
N PHE A 104 12.00 0.14 8.34
CA PHE A 104 10.79 -0.46 8.87
C PHE A 104 9.93 -0.93 7.70
N CYS A 105 9.92 -2.24 7.43
CA CYS A 105 9.21 -2.84 6.32
C CYS A 105 7.78 -3.24 6.72
N PHE A 106 6.79 -2.80 5.93
CA PHE A 106 5.41 -3.25 6.12
C PHE A 106 5.15 -4.63 5.52
N ASP A 107 5.94 -5.04 4.52
CA ASP A 107 5.88 -6.37 3.92
C ASP A 107 6.93 -7.28 4.56
N LYS A 108 6.46 -8.40 5.12
CA LYS A 108 7.31 -9.36 5.83
C LYS A 108 8.39 -9.96 4.93
N LYS A 109 8.07 -10.21 3.66
CA LYS A 109 9.03 -10.77 2.71
C LYS A 109 10.17 -9.80 2.40
N GLU A 110 9.86 -8.51 2.28
CA GLU A 110 10.88 -7.48 2.09
C GLU A 110 11.78 -7.36 3.32
N TYR A 111 11.21 -7.41 4.53
CA TYR A 111 11.96 -7.49 5.78
C TYR A 111 12.91 -8.70 5.80
N ASP A 112 12.42 -9.89 5.47
CA ASP A 112 13.24 -11.10 5.45
C ASP A 112 14.38 -11.00 4.43
N THR A 113 14.17 -10.34 3.30
CA THR A 113 15.20 -10.03 2.31
C THR A 113 16.28 -9.10 2.87
N LEU A 114 15.91 -8.06 3.63
CA LEU A 114 16.88 -7.16 4.26
C LEU A 114 17.70 -7.86 5.34
N VAL A 115 17.08 -8.75 6.12
CA VAL A 115 17.80 -9.59 7.10
C VAL A 115 18.82 -10.50 6.40
N GLN A 116 18.45 -11.14 5.29
CA GLN A 116 19.39 -11.96 4.49
C GLN A 116 20.56 -11.15 3.91
N LYS A 117 20.33 -9.86 3.62
CA LYS A 117 21.36 -8.90 3.17
C LYS A 117 22.20 -8.35 4.33
N ASN A 118 21.96 -8.78 5.58
CA ASN A 118 22.61 -8.29 6.80
C ASN A 118 22.43 -6.77 7.03
N ALA A 119 21.28 -6.19 6.68
CA ALA A 119 20.97 -4.81 7.03
C ALA A 119 20.90 -4.67 8.57
N PRO A 120 21.71 -3.78 9.19
CA PRO A 120 21.92 -3.78 10.64
C PRO A 120 20.67 -3.39 11.42
N HIS A 121 19.83 -2.54 10.85
CA HIS A 121 18.62 -2.01 11.48
C HIS A 121 17.40 -2.20 10.59
N ALA A 122 17.11 -3.45 10.22
CA ALA A 122 15.87 -3.84 9.56
C ALA A 122 14.84 -4.30 10.59
N TYR A 123 13.58 -3.85 10.44
CA TYR A 123 12.48 -4.17 11.34
C TYR A 123 11.21 -4.46 10.55
N TYR A 124 10.45 -5.47 10.96
CA TYR A 124 9.09 -5.65 10.47
C TYR A 124 8.13 -4.71 11.23
N LEU A 125 7.39 -3.89 10.49
CA LEU A 125 6.44 -2.94 11.04
C LEU A 125 5.25 -2.72 10.09
N PRO A 126 4.11 -3.41 10.33
CA PRO A 126 2.90 -3.21 9.52
C PRO A 126 2.45 -1.77 9.50
N LEU A 127 1.70 -1.38 8.46
CA LEU A 127 1.05 -0.08 8.38
C LEU A 127 0.03 0.10 9.51
N ALA A 128 -0.63 1.25 9.55
CA ALA A 128 -1.52 1.63 10.63
C ALA A 128 -2.82 2.25 10.13
N GLY A 129 -3.87 2.18 10.94
CA GLY A 129 -5.11 2.91 10.75
C GLY A 129 -5.20 4.14 11.66
N MET A 130 -5.87 5.18 11.19
CA MET A 130 -6.25 6.33 11.99
C MET A 130 -7.76 6.29 12.18
N PRO A 131 -8.26 5.94 13.38
CA PRO A 131 -9.67 6.11 13.66
C PRO A 131 -10.05 7.59 13.50
N PRO A 132 -11.19 7.90 12.87
CA PRO A 132 -11.62 9.28 12.72
C PRO A 132 -11.80 9.94 14.08
N GLU A 133 -11.40 11.22 14.21
CA GLU A 133 -11.51 12.00 15.46
C GLU A 133 -12.94 12.14 15.96
N THR A 134 -13.90 12.16 15.04
CA THR A 134 -15.34 12.04 15.35
C THR A 134 -15.83 10.71 14.82
N SER A 135 -16.49 9.93 15.67
CA SER A 135 -17.19 8.74 15.19
C SER A 135 -18.15 9.19 14.09
N PHE A 136 -17.97 8.72 12.86
CA PHE A 136 -18.93 8.93 11.76
C PHE A 136 -20.21 8.11 11.97
N THR A 137 -20.53 7.77 13.20
CA THR A 137 -21.88 7.41 13.60
C THR A 137 -22.77 8.65 13.48
N ALA A 138 -22.78 9.24 12.26
CA ALA A 138 -23.69 10.29 11.92
C ALA A 138 -25.10 9.74 12.16
N ASP A 139 -25.80 10.35 13.11
CA ASP A 139 -27.22 10.12 13.39
C ASP A 139 -27.60 8.75 13.99
N ILE A 140 -26.75 8.18 14.85
CA ILE A 140 -27.24 7.21 15.81
C ILE A 140 -27.86 8.00 16.96
N ASP A 141 -29.19 8.10 16.97
CA ASP A 141 -29.95 8.52 18.14
C ASP A 141 -29.51 7.65 19.34
N PRO A 142 -28.88 8.23 20.40
CA PRO A 142 -28.36 7.45 21.54
C PRO A 142 -29.43 6.65 22.26
N GLY A 143 -30.71 6.91 21.99
CA GLY A 143 -31.87 6.22 22.56
C GLY A 143 -32.34 5.01 21.77
N LYS A 144 -31.85 4.75 20.57
CA LYS A 144 -32.17 3.56 19.80
C LYS A 144 -30.95 2.63 19.76
N GLN A 145 -31.02 1.53 20.45
CA GLN A 145 -30.17 0.36 20.22
C GLN A 145 -30.43 -0.13 18.79
N GLY A 146 -29.73 0.46 17.79
CA GLY A 146 -29.91 0.13 16.39
C GLY A 146 -28.67 0.55 15.60
N PHE A 147 -28.33 -0.29 14.65
CA PHE A 147 -27.27 -0.02 13.68
C PHE A 147 -27.74 1.03 12.66
N PRO A 148 -26.80 1.75 11.96
CA PRO A 148 -27.19 2.75 10.98
C PRO A 148 -28.15 2.16 9.96
N SER A 149 -29.39 2.68 9.90
CA SER A 149 -30.40 2.21 8.97
C SER A 149 -30.18 2.67 7.53
N ASN A 150 -29.28 3.63 7.31
CA ASN A 150 -29.09 4.29 6.01
C ASN A 150 -27.64 4.21 5.52
N TYR A 151 -27.23 3.03 5.03
CA TYR A 151 -26.05 2.94 4.17
C TYR A 151 -26.32 3.66 2.84
N LYS A 152 -25.37 4.47 2.39
CA LYS A 152 -25.44 5.19 1.12
C LYS A 152 -25.07 4.31 -0.07
N TYR A 153 -24.14 3.36 0.15
CA TYR A 153 -23.61 2.48 -0.88
C TYR A 153 -23.83 1.01 -0.49
N GLU A 154 -24.16 0.19 -1.47
CA GLU A 154 -24.31 -1.25 -1.27
C GLU A 154 -22.92 -1.92 -1.25
N ILE A 155 -22.18 -1.81 -2.34
CA ILE A 155 -20.78 -2.26 -2.45
C ILE A 155 -19.95 -1.08 -2.94
N SER A 156 -18.85 -0.76 -2.27
CA SER A 156 -17.95 0.29 -2.70
C SER A 156 -16.51 -0.20 -2.92
N PHE A 157 -15.85 0.39 -3.89
CA PHE A 157 -14.40 0.31 -4.07
C PHE A 157 -13.82 1.73 -4.20
N VAL A 158 -12.80 2.03 -3.41
CA VAL A 158 -12.06 3.30 -3.49
C VAL A 158 -10.63 2.99 -3.87
N GLY A 159 -10.24 3.31 -5.10
CA GLY A 159 -8.88 3.01 -5.56
C GLY A 159 -8.66 3.21 -7.04
N ASN A 160 -7.41 3.02 -7.45
CA ASN A 160 -6.98 3.10 -8.84
C ASN A 160 -7.34 1.80 -9.60
N LEU A 161 -7.66 1.88 -10.87
CA LEU A 161 -7.87 0.72 -11.75
C LEU A 161 -6.61 0.33 -12.53
N TYR A 162 -5.51 1.09 -12.40
CA TYR A 162 -4.30 0.90 -13.20
C TYR A 162 -4.55 0.86 -14.72
N ASP A 163 -5.49 1.68 -15.18
CA ASP A 163 -5.90 1.82 -16.57
C ASP A 163 -4.77 2.31 -17.50
N LYS A 164 -3.86 3.10 -16.94
CA LYS A 164 -2.65 3.58 -17.63
C LYS A 164 -1.46 2.67 -17.31
N ASN A 165 -1.57 1.38 -17.61
CA ASN A 165 -0.47 0.45 -17.44
C ASN A 165 0.40 0.42 -18.70
N ARG A 166 1.71 0.30 -18.50
CA ARG A 166 2.69 0.28 -19.59
C ARG A 166 2.60 -1.00 -20.45
N TYR A 167 1.99 -2.06 -19.94
CA TYR A 167 1.88 -3.33 -20.67
C TYR A 167 1.05 -3.20 -21.95
N ASP A 168 -0.12 -2.57 -21.87
CA ASP A 168 -0.99 -2.38 -23.03
C ASP A 168 -0.32 -1.53 -24.13
N GLU A 169 0.48 -0.54 -23.73
CA GLU A 169 1.28 0.26 -24.68
C GLU A 169 2.42 -0.56 -25.30
N MET A 170 3.11 -1.39 -24.51
CA MET A 170 4.23 -2.20 -24.97
C MET A 170 3.81 -3.31 -25.93
N CYS A 171 2.63 -3.91 -25.72
CA CYS A 171 2.10 -4.95 -26.62
C CYS A 171 1.94 -4.47 -28.07
N LEU A 172 1.82 -3.16 -28.29
CA LEU A 172 1.79 -2.60 -29.66
C LEU A 172 3.13 -2.76 -30.42
N CYS A 173 4.23 -2.93 -29.67
CA CYS A 173 5.60 -3.03 -30.22
C CYS A 173 6.24 -4.40 -30.03
N LEU A 174 5.66 -5.26 -29.17
CA LEU A 174 6.18 -6.59 -28.90
C LEU A 174 5.71 -7.60 -29.95
N PRO A 175 6.52 -8.64 -30.27
CA PRO A 175 6.07 -9.74 -31.11
C PRO A 175 4.99 -10.57 -30.39
N GLU A 176 4.09 -11.18 -31.15
CA GLU A 176 2.93 -11.93 -30.64
C GLU A 176 3.31 -13.02 -29.62
N TYR A 177 4.43 -13.72 -29.82
CA TYR A 177 4.85 -14.77 -28.87
C TYR A 177 5.20 -14.23 -27.48
N LEU A 178 5.80 -13.02 -27.39
CA LEU A 178 6.06 -12.38 -26.08
C LEU A 178 4.78 -11.87 -25.44
N CYS A 179 3.88 -11.26 -26.21
CA CYS A 179 2.57 -10.87 -25.71
C CYS A 179 1.82 -12.09 -25.17
N GLY A 180 1.73 -13.17 -25.95
CA GLY A 180 1.08 -14.41 -25.51
C GLY A 180 1.71 -15.05 -24.29
N TYR A 181 3.05 -14.99 -24.17
CA TYR A 181 3.75 -15.45 -22.97
C TYR A 181 3.38 -14.63 -21.72
N PHE A 182 3.39 -13.31 -21.83
CA PHE A 182 3.06 -12.42 -20.72
C PHE A 182 1.57 -12.46 -20.38
N ASP A 183 0.68 -12.58 -21.36
CA ASP A 183 -0.76 -12.77 -21.13
C ASP A 183 -1.03 -14.07 -20.36
N ALA A 184 -0.33 -15.14 -20.70
CA ALA A 184 -0.43 -16.41 -19.95
C ALA A 184 0.11 -16.28 -18.52
N ALA A 185 1.21 -15.53 -18.31
CA ALA A 185 1.74 -15.26 -16.98
C ALA A 185 0.78 -14.41 -16.12
N ILE A 186 0.16 -13.38 -16.71
CA ILE A 186 -0.86 -12.54 -16.07
C ILE A 186 -2.07 -13.39 -15.68
N GLU A 187 -2.57 -14.24 -16.60
CA GLU A 187 -3.72 -15.10 -16.32
C GLU A 187 -3.40 -16.14 -15.24
N ALA A 188 -2.20 -16.72 -15.23
CA ALA A 188 -1.75 -17.61 -14.15
C ALA A 188 -1.74 -16.87 -12.81
N GLN A 189 -1.21 -15.62 -12.77
CA GLN A 189 -1.17 -14.80 -11.55
C GLN A 189 -2.57 -14.45 -11.04
N LYS A 190 -3.54 -14.19 -11.91
CA LYS A 190 -4.95 -13.92 -11.52
C LYS A 190 -5.59 -15.12 -10.80
N ASN A 191 -5.18 -16.33 -11.15
CA ASN A 191 -5.75 -17.58 -10.64
C ASN A 191 -5.07 -18.08 -9.35
N ILE A 192 -3.96 -17.49 -8.90
CA ILE A 192 -3.36 -17.80 -7.60
C ILE A 192 -3.80 -16.78 -6.55
N GLY A 193 -4.34 -17.28 -5.44
CA GLY A 193 -4.87 -16.41 -4.38
C GLY A 193 -3.80 -15.71 -3.54
N ALA A 194 -2.54 -16.19 -3.56
CA ALA A 194 -1.44 -15.67 -2.77
C ALA A 194 -0.10 -15.84 -3.47
N GLY A 195 0.87 -14.97 -3.11
CA GLY A 195 2.21 -14.98 -3.70
C GLY A 195 2.28 -14.24 -5.04
N ASN A 196 3.50 -14.15 -5.58
CA ASN A 196 3.79 -13.47 -6.83
C ASN A 196 4.62 -14.38 -7.74
N LEU A 197 4.00 -14.90 -8.80
CA LEU A 197 4.66 -15.74 -9.83
C LEU A 197 5.42 -14.91 -10.86
N LEU A 198 5.06 -13.66 -11.03
CA LEU A 198 5.53 -12.84 -12.16
C LEU A 198 7.06 -12.73 -12.25
N PRO A 199 7.80 -12.51 -11.15
CA PRO A 199 9.26 -12.50 -11.22
C PRO A 199 9.86 -13.86 -11.68
N GLN A 200 9.25 -14.96 -11.27
CA GLN A 200 9.72 -16.32 -11.60
C GLN A 200 9.46 -16.69 -13.06
N MET A 201 8.42 -16.13 -13.67
CA MET A 201 8.14 -16.30 -15.09
C MET A 201 9.12 -15.55 -15.99
N LEU A 202 9.84 -14.56 -15.48
CA LEU A 202 10.79 -13.73 -16.22
C LEU A 202 12.21 -14.33 -16.16
N ASN A 203 12.46 -15.43 -16.88
CA ASN A 203 13.80 -15.96 -17.01
C ASN A 203 14.70 -15.09 -17.90
N ASP A 204 16.02 -15.31 -17.87
CA ASP A 204 17.00 -14.48 -18.57
C ASP A 204 16.79 -14.45 -20.10
N ASN A 205 16.31 -15.54 -20.71
CA ASN A 205 16.04 -15.59 -22.14
C ASN A 205 14.88 -14.69 -22.52
N ILE A 206 13.79 -14.71 -21.75
CA ILE A 206 12.62 -13.84 -21.94
C ILE A 206 13.01 -12.37 -21.73
N LEU A 207 13.82 -12.07 -20.73
CA LEU A 207 14.32 -10.70 -20.51
C LEU A 207 15.23 -10.24 -21.64
N ALA A 208 16.15 -11.10 -22.11
CA ALA A 208 17.01 -10.78 -23.24
C ALA A 208 16.21 -10.55 -24.53
N ASP A 209 15.13 -11.32 -24.75
CA ASP A 209 14.23 -11.09 -25.88
C ASP A 209 13.45 -9.78 -25.72
N LEU A 210 12.90 -9.49 -24.53
CA LEU A 210 12.19 -8.25 -24.24
C LEU A 210 13.06 -7.01 -24.56
N MET A 211 14.34 -7.04 -24.17
CA MET A 211 15.28 -5.93 -24.40
C MET A 211 15.54 -5.62 -25.88
N LYS A 212 15.27 -6.56 -26.80
CA LYS A 212 15.39 -6.32 -28.23
C LYS A 212 14.32 -5.38 -28.78
N TYR A 213 13.16 -5.34 -28.13
CA TYR A 213 11.97 -4.62 -28.62
C TYR A 213 11.63 -3.39 -27.79
N THR A 214 12.09 -3.32 -26.54
CA THR A 214 11.75 -2.21 -25.66
C THR A 214 12.86 -1.87 -24.69
N LYS A 215 12.94 -0.57 -24.34
CA LYS A 215 13.77 -0.07 -23.23
C LYS A 215 12.88 0.09 -21.98
N VAL A 216 12.91 -0.92 -21.13
CA VAL A 216 12.11 -0.91 -19.89
C VAL A 216 12.74 -0.02 -18.82
N ILE A 217 14.08 0.01 -18.79
CA ILE A 217 14.89 0.81 -17.85
C ILE A 217 15.93 1.61 -18.64
N ASN A 218 16.26 2.80 -18.16
CA ASN A 218 17.31 3.64 -18.73
C ASN A 218 18.67 3.32 -18.08
N GLY A 219 19.70 3.07 -18.87
CA GLY A 219 21.09 2.88 -18.42
C GLY A 219 21.56 1.43 -18.32
N ASP A 220 22.71 1.21 -17.66
CA ASP A 220 23.36 -0.09 -17.46
C ASP A 220 22.76 -0.87 -16.27
N SER A 221 21.45 -1.07 -16.28
CA SER A 221 20.76 -1.81 -15.22
C SER A 221 21.02 -3.31 -15.36
N SER A 222 21.15 -3.99 -14.24
CA SER A 222 21.30 -5.46 -14.20
C SER A 222 20.03 -6.18 -14.69
N LEU A 223 20.19 -7.42 -15.16
CA LEU A 223 19.02 -8.26 -15.51
C LEU A 223 18.05 -8.45 -14.32
N GLU A 224 18.59 -8.46 -13.10
CA GLU A 224 17.79 -8.58 -11.88
C GLU A 224 16.94 -7.34 -11.63
N GLU A 225 17.49 -6.15 -11.82
CA GLU A 225 16.71 -4.88 -11.71
C GLU A 225 15.66 -4.81 -12.79
N LEU A 226 15.97 -5.25 -14.02
CA LEU A 226 15.01 -5.33 -15.12
C LEU A 226 13.87 -6.29 -14.78
N ARG A 227 14.19 -7.50 -14.29
CA ARG A 227 13.21 -8.49 -13.84
C ARG A 227 12.28 -7.92 -12.79
N LEU A 228 12.85 -7.33 -11.75
CA LEU A 228 12.08 -6.75 -10.66
C LEU A 228 11.19 -5.61 -11.16
N HIS A 229 11.73 -4.67 -11.93
CA HIS A 229 10.96 -3.55 -12.47
C HIS A 229 9.83 -4.02 -13.40
N PHE A 230 10.11 -4.93 -14.31
CA PHE A 230 9.10 -5.42 -15.26
C PHE A 230 7.99 -6.22 -14.55
N ALA A 231 8.35 -7.09 -13.61
CA ALA A 231 7.39 -7.83 -12.82
C ALA A 231 6.47 -6.91 -12.02
N THR A 232 7.04 -5.88 -11.35
CA THR A 232 6.29 -5.03 -10.40
C THR A 232 5.55 -3.90 -11.10
N SER A 233 6.22 -3.13 -11.95
CA SER A 233 5.65 -1.88 -12.52
C SER A 233 4.93 -2.09 -13.84
N VAL A 234 5.07 -3.28 -14.48
CA VAL A 234 4.40 -3.57 -15.74
C VAL A 234 3.39 -4.71 -15.56
N LEU A 235 3.85 -5.94 -15.26
CA LEU A 235 2.96 -7.10 -15.21
C LEU A 235 2.02 -7.07 -14.01
N SER A 236 2.50 -6.70 -12.80
CA SER A 236 1.64 -6.62 -11.62
C SER A 236 0.57 -5.52 -11.75
N TYR A 237 0.89 -4.40 -12.39
CA TYR A 237 -0.09 -3.34 -12.63
C TYR A 237 -1.16 -3.80 -13.62
N LYS A 238 -0.77 -4.48 -14.70
CA LYS A 238 -1.73 -5.07 -15.64
C LYS A 238 -2.60 -6.12 -14.98
N THR A 239 -2.01 -7.03 -14.21
CA THR A 239 -2.75 -8.06 -13.46
C THR A 239 -3.77 -7.42 -12.51
N ALA A 240 -3.35 -6.39 -11.75
CA ALA A 240 -4.26 -5.67 -10.83
C ALA A 240 -5.38 -4.93 -11.60
N ALA A 241 -5.08 -4.35 -12.77
CA ALA A 241 -6.08 -3.72 -13.62
C ALA A 241 -7.16 -4.71 -14.07
N ASP A 242 -6.75 -5.89 -14.50
CA ASP A 242 -7.68 -6.91 -14.98
C ASP A 242 -8.48 -7.52 -13.82
N ILE A 243 -7.85 -7.89 -12.69
CA ILE A 243 -8.56 -8.39 -11.49
C ILE A 243 -9.64 -7.40 -11.04
N ARG A 244 -9.31 -6.12 -10.91
CA ARG A 244 -10.24 -5.09 -10.43
C ARG A 244 -11.39 -4.87 -11.40
N THR A 245 -11.10 -4.78 -12.69
CA THR A 245 -12.10 -4.60 -13.73
C THR A 245 -13.05 -5.80 -13.81
N ASP A 246 -12.51 -7.03 -13.84
CA ASP A 246 -13.30 -8.26 -13.93
C ASP A 246 -14.19 -8.44 -12.71
N ALA A 247 -13.64 -8.20 -11.49
CA ALA A 247 -14.39 -8.33 -10.25
C ALA A 247 -15.52 -7.31 -10.12
N LEU A 248 -15.26 -6.03 -10.45
CA LEU A 248 -16.28 -4.98 -10.39
C LEU A 248 -17.39 -5.22 -11.40
N ASN A 249 -17.06 -5.60 -12.63
CA ASN A 249 -18.04 -5.94 -13.67
C ASN A 249 -18.88 -7.16 -13.26
N ALA A 250 -18.25 -8.19 -12.72
CA ALA A 250 -18.96 -9.41 -12.28
C ALA A 250 -19.94 -9.13 -11.12
N LEU A 251 -19.54 -8.31 -10.16
CA LEU A 251 -20.42 -7.86 -9.06
C LEU A 251 -21.57 -6.99 -9.59
N ALA A 252 -21.28 -6.07 -10.51
CA ALA A 252 -22.27 -5.13 -11.06
C ALA A 252 -23.36 -5.82 -11.92
N CYS A 253 -23.16 -7.09 -12.30
CA CYS A 253 -24.22 -7.91 -12.89
C CYS A 253 -25.34 -8.26 -11.90
N LYS A 254 -25.10 -8.17 -10.58
CA LYS A 254 -26.05 -8.63 -9.55
C LYS A 254 -26.34 -7.60 -8.47
N TYR A 255 -25.44 -6.66 -8.21
CA TYR A 255 -25.46 -5.73 -7.07
C TYR A 255 -25.17 -4.31 -7.50
N LEU A 256 -25.53 -3.33 -6.69
CA LEU A 256 -25.18 -1.93 -6.90
C LEU A 256 -23.72 -1.69 -6.47
N VAL A 257 -22.86 -1.51 -7.44
CA VAL A 257 -21.43 -1.28 -7.23
C VAL A 257 -21.10 0.20 -7.48
N THR A 258 -20.42 0.82 -6.52
CA THR A 258 -19.96 2.21 -6.60
C THR A 258 -18.42 2.25 -6.53
N LEU A 259 -17.82 2.93 -7.50
CA LEU A 259 -16.38 3.12 -7.62
C LEU A 259 -16.01 4.59 -7.42
N PHE A 260 -14.98 4.86 -6.62
CA PHE A 260 -14.35 6.18 -6.48
C PHE A 260 -12.91 6.09 -6.99
N THR A 261 -12.60 6.78 -8.10
CA THR A 261 -11.32 6.63 -8.80
C THR A 261 -10.95 7.85 -9.62
N SER A 262 -9.65 8.02 -9.88
CA SER A 262 -9.12 8.93 -10.91
C SER A 262 -8.85 8.23 -12.25
N SER A 263 -9.07 6.91 -12.34
CA SER A 263 -8.82 6.11 -13.53
C SER A 263 -9.92 6.30 -14.59
N HIS A 264 -9.60 6.01 -15.84
CA HIS A 264 -10.61 5.85 -16.89
C HIS A 264 -11.46 4.60 -16.64
N THR A 265 -12.76 4.71 -16.89
CA THR A 265 -13.75 3.69 -16.55
C THR A 265 -14.41 3.04 -17.77
N ASN A 266 -13.83 3.22 -18.94
CA ASN A 266 -14.36 2.74 -20.24
C ASN A 266 -14.46 1.20 -20.37
N ARG A 267 -13.77 0.45 -19.49
CA ARG A 267 -13.84 -1.01 -19.40
C ARG A 267 -14.90 -1.51 -18.40
N LEU A 268 -15.59 -0.60 -17.71
CA LEU A 268 -16.60 -0.93 -16.71
C LEU A 268 -18.01 -0.77 -17.31
N TRP A 269 -18.91 -1.65 -16.92
CA TRP A 269 -20.35 -1.57 -17.24
C TRP A 269 -21.18 -1.82 -15.99
N ASN A 270 -22.29 -1.10 -15.87
CA ASN A 270 -23.21 -1.14 -14.72
C ASN A 270 -22.58 -0.76 -13.36
N VAL A 271 -21.37 -0.16 -13.35
CA VAL A 271 -20.72 0.37 -12.15
C VAL A 271 -20.98 1.87 -12.08
N THR A 272 -21.46 2.36 -10.94
CA THR A 272 -21.61 3.79 -10.69
C THR A 272 -20.24 4.38 -10.34
N CYS A 273 -19.69 5.22 -11.22
CA CYS A 273 -18.35 5.77 -11.07
C CYS A 273 -18.38 7.23 -10.60
N HIS A 274 -17.54 7.55 -9.62
CA HIS A 274 -17.33 8.89 -9.08
C HIS A 274 -15.85 9.26 -9.18
N PRO A 275 -15.52 10.57 -9.23
CA PRO A 275 -14.14 11.03 -9.12
C PRO A 275 -13.43 10.53 -7.85
N ALA A 276 -12.09 10.59 -7.86
CA ALA A 276 -11.30 10.33 -6.67
C ALA A 276 -11.70 11.29 -5.54
N VAL A 277 -11.61 10.78 -4.31
CA VAL A 277 -12.04 11.49 -3.10
C VAL A 277 -10.85 11.83 -2.23
N SER A 278 -11.00 12.86 -1.40
CA SER A 278 -9.97 13.25 -0.43
C SER A 278 -9.76 12.14 0.61
N TYR A 279 -8.48 11.83 0.87
CA TYR A 279 -8.09 10.75 1.77
C TYR A 279 -8.63 10.95 3.19
N GLN A 280 -8.46 12.16 3.75
CA GLN A 280 -8.83 12.44 5.15
C GLN A 280 -10.30 12.82 5.33
N ALA A 281 -10.86 13.61 4.41
CA ALA A 281 -12.18 14.23 4.61
C ALA A 281 -13.36 13.36 4.14
N GLU A 282 -13.18 12.61 3.04
CA GLU A 282 -14.28 11.91 2.36
C GLU A 282 -14.17 10.39 2.45
N MET A 283 -12.97 9.85 2.27
CA MET A 283 -12.75 8.40 2.20
C MET A 283 -13.26 7.65 3.44
N PRO A 284 -13.01 8.08 4.69
CA PRO A 284 -13.55 7.41 5.88
C PRO A 284 -15.09 7.42 5.94
N LYS A 285 -15.73 8.49 5.44
CA LYS A 285 -17.20 8.59 5.37
C LYS A 285 -17.78 7.60 4.38
N ILE A 286 -17.11 7.39 3.23
CA ILE A 286 -17.52 6.40 2.25
C ILE A 286 -17.45 5.01 2.86
N PHE A 287 -16.34 4.68 3.53
CA PHE A 287 -16.17 3.37 4.16
C PHE A 287 -17.22 3.11 5.25
N ALA A 288 -17.49 4.07 6.11
CA ALA A 288 -18.52 3.96 7.15
C ALA A 288 -19.95 3.87 6.58
N SER A 289 -20.20 4.48 5.40
CA SER A 289 -21.53 4.52 4.78
C SER A 289 -21.75 3.45 3.69
N SER A 290 -20.81 2.52 3.52
CA SER A 290 -20.91 1.39 2.60
C SER A 290 -21.26 0.10 3.35
N LYS A 291 -22.19 -0.72 2.82
CA LYS A 291 -22.47 -2.03 3.41
C LYS A 291 -21.26 -2.96 3.27
N ILE A 292 -20.61 -2.96 2.11
CA ILE A 292 -19.42 -3.75 1.82
C ILE A 292 -18.36 -2.83 1.20
N ASN A 293 -17.16 -2.85 1.75
CA ASN A 293 -15.98 -2.20 1.18
C ASN A 293 -15.04 -3.26 0.61
N LEU A 294 -14.68 -3.11 -0.65
CA LEU A 294 -13.78 -4.03 -1.34
C LEU A 294 -12.31 -3.58 -1.20
N ASN A 295 -11.43 -4.56 -1.10
CA ASN A 295 -10.00 -4.37 -1.33
C ASN A 295 -9.48 -5.44 -2.28
N PHE A 296 -8.63 -5.01 -3.23
CA PHE A 296 -7.88 -5.88 -4.15
C PHE A 296 -6.41 -5.52 -4.06
N THR A 297 -5.61 -6.42 -3.51
CA THR A 297 -4.18 -6.20 -3.33
C THR A 297 -3.44 -6.45 -4.63
N ILE A 298 -2.53 -5.54 -4.99
CA ILE A 298 -1.67 -5.73 -6.15
C ILE A 298 -0.67 -6.89 -5.90
N PRO A 299 -0.37 -7.74 -6.90
CA PRO A 299 0.44 -8.95 -6.70
C PRO A 299 1.84 -8.73 -6.13
N ASN A 300 2.45 -7.57 -6.36
CA ASN A 300 3.78 -7.26 -5.86
C ASN A 300 3.84 -7.08 -4.33
N ILE A 301 2.73 -6.80 -3.65
CA ILE A 301 2.63 -6.90 -2.19
C ILE A 301 2.38 -8.38 -1.86
N GLU A 302 3.42 -9.10 -1.45
CA GLU A 302 3.31 -10.55 -1.28
C GLU A 302 2.69 -10.92 0.07
N ASN A 303 3.24 -10.40 1.17
CA ASN A 303 2.76 -10.69 2.51
C ASN A 303 2.25 -9.44 3.23
N GLY A 304 2.61 -8.24 2.77
CA GLY A 304 2.23 -6.99 3.41
C GLY A 304 0.71 -6.76 3.42
N ILE A 305 0.23 -6.09 4.46
CA ILE A 305 -1.16 -5.66 4.58
C ILE A 305 -1.28 -4.26 3.94
N PRO A 306 -2.07 -4.10 2.86
CA PRO A 306 -2.24 -2.79 2.23
C PRO A 306 -2.86 -1.77 3.17
N LEU A 307 -2.48 -0.48 3.01
CA LEU A 307 -3.01 0.62 3.82
C LEU A 307 -4.55 0.68 3.80
N ARG A 308 -5.16 0.36 2.65
CA ARG A 308 -6.62 0.33 2.48
C ARG A 308 -7.34 -0.57 3.48
N VAL A 309 -6.75 -1.68 3.88
CA VAL A 309 -7.29 -2.57 4.92
C VAL A 309 -7.43 -1.82 6.24
N PHE A 310 -6.36 -1.14 6.66
CA PHE A 310 -6.37 -0.34 7.89
C PHE A 310 -7.35 0.83 7.80
N ASP A 311 -7.45 1.49 6.64
CA ASP A 311 -8.37 2.62 6.41
C ASP A 311 -9.83 2.20 6.58
N VAL A 312 -10.23 1.09 5.93
CA VAL A 312 -11.61 0.58 6.00
C VAL A 312 -11.97 0.17 7.42
N LEU A 313 -11.10 -0.62 8.06
CA LEU A 313 -11.35 -1.10 9.42
C LEU A 313 -11.35 0.05 10.43
N ALA A 314 -10.44 1.03 10.31
CA ALA A 314 -10.40 2.21 11.16
C ALA A 314 -11.69 3.04 11.08
N ALA A 315 -12.27 3.16 9.89
CA ALA A 315 -13.53 3.86 9.66
C ALA A 315 -14.77 3.09 10.17
N GLY A 316 -14.62 1.84 10.64
CA GLY A 316 -15.72 0.97 11.04
C GLY A 316 -16.48 0.37 9.85
N GLY A 317 -15.87 0.31 8.68
CA GLY A 317 -16.41 -0.33 7.49
C GLY A 317 -16.26 -1.85 7.52
N PHE A 318 -17.23 -2.59 6.97
CA PHE A 318 -17.07 -4.01 6.71
C PHE A 318 -16.14 -4.20 5.51
N LEU A 319 -15.08 -4.99 5.68
CA LEU A 319 -14.06 -5.25 4.67
C LEU A 319 -14.25 -6.64 4.07
N LEU A 320 -14.32 -6.70 2.72
CA LEU A 320 -14.25 -7.92 1.92
C LEU A 320 -13.01 -7.82 1.03
N THR A 321 -11.99 -8.66 1.25
CA THR A 321 -10.66 -8.55 0.65
C THR A 321 -10.14 -9.88 0.13
N ASP A 322 -9.15 -9.85 -0.75
CA ASP A 322 -8.36 -11.00 -1.16
C ASP A 322 -7.47 -11.51 -0.01
N TYR A 323 -7.04 -12.76 -0.12
CA TYR A 323 -6.20 -13.40 0.89
C TYR A 323 -4.79 -12.78 0.96
N ARG A 324 -4.31 -12.52 2.19
CA ARG A 324 -2.91 -12.25 2.52
C ARG A 324 -2.58 -12.94 3.84
N GLU A 325 -1.47 -13.67 3.86
CA GLU A 325 -1.04 -14.46 5.02
C GLU A 325 -0.88 -13.59 6.26
N GLU A 326 -0.19 -12.47 6.14
CA GLU A 326 0.07 -11.56 7.26
C GLU A 326 -1.23 -10.91 7.79
N LEU A 327 -2.23 -10.70 6.93
CA LEU A 327 -3.53 -10.23 7.38
C LEU A 327 -4.19 -11.24 8.31
N CYS A 328 -4.07 -12.53 8.02
CA CYS A 328 -4.60 -13.62 8.86
C CYS A 328 -3.81 -13.80 10.17
N HIS A 329 -2.54 -13.38 10.22
CA HIS A 329 -1.78 -13.36 11.47
C HIS A 329 -2.15 -12.20 12.39
N GLN A 330 -2.57 -11.07 11.81
CA GLN A 330 -2.88 -9.84 12.57
C GLN A 330 -4.37 -9.74 12.94
N PHE A 331 -5.25 -10.29 12.12
CA PHE A 331 -6.71 -10.23 12.22
C PHE A 331 -7.33 -11.60 11.98
N GLU A 332 -8.54 -11.82 12.45
CA GLU A 332 -9.26 -13.09 12.33
C GLU A 332 -10.34 -13.01 11.24
N ASN A 333 -10.20 -13.88 10.20
CA ASN A 333 -11.16 -14.00 9.11
C ASN A 333 -12.53 -14.48 9.62
N GLY A 334 -13.60 -13.81 9.20
CA GLY A 334 -14.96 -14.06 9.66
C GLY A 334 -15.30 -13.39 10.99
N VAL A 335 -14.31 -12.78 11.68
CA VAL A 335 -14.49 -12.07 12.96
C VAL A 335 -14.18 -10.59 12.84
N ASP A 336 -13.06 -10.21 12.24
CA ASP A 336 -12.60 -8.82 12.09
C ASP A 336 -12.78 -8.29 10.65
N PHE A 337 -12.79 -9.21 9.67
CA PHE A 337 -12.91 -8.94 8.24
C PHE A 337 -13.29 -10.25 7.52
N VAL A 338 -13.50 -10.20 6.18
CA VAL A 338 -13.82 -11.39 5.39
C VAL A 338 -12.92 -11.49 4.15
N ILE A 339 -12.40 -12.70 3.90
CA ILE A 339 -11.61 -13.04 2.71
C ILE A 339 -12.54 -13.58 1.62
N PHE A 340 -12.22 -13.26 0.36
CA PHE A 340 -12.75 -13.96 -0.81
C PHE A 340 -11.63 -14.64 -1.61
N GLU A 341 -11.94 -15.77 -2.24
CA GLU A 341 -11.06 -16.56 -3.09
C GLU A 341 -11.62 -16.59 -4.54
N GLY A 342 -11.17 -15.63 -5.34
CA GLY A 342 -11.61 -15.47 -6.72
C GLY A 342 -13.01 -14.87 -6.86
N ILE A 343 -13.39 -14.60 -8.12
CA ILE A 343 -14.64 -13.88 -8.44
C ILE A 343 -15.92 -14.65 -8.05
N PRO A 344 -16.02 -15.98 -8.25
CA PRO A 344 -17.22 -16.70 -7.84
C PRO A 344 -17.51 -16.61 -6.34
N ASP A 345 -16.50 -16.78 -5.50
CA ASP A 345 -16.63 -16.68 -4.04
C ASP A 345 -16.90 -15.22 -3.60
N LEU A 346 -16.26 -14.24 -4.25
CA LEU A 346 -16.54 -12.81 -4.04
C LEU A 346 -18.03 -12.50 -4.24
N ILE A 347 -18.63 -12.97 -5.34
CA ILE A 347 -20.06 -12.76 -5.64
C ILE A 347 -20.95 -13.44 -4.59
N GLN A 348 -20.60 -14.67 -4.18
CA GLN A 348 -21.36 -15.43 -3.18
C GLN A 348 -21.31 -14.73 -1.81
N LYS A 349 -20.12 -14.34 -1.35
CA LYS A 349 -19.92 -13.65 -0.07
C LYS A 349 -20.55 -12.27 -0.05
N ALA A 350 -20.46 -11.52 -1.15
CA ALA A 350 -21.16 -10.25 -1.29
C ALA A 350 -22.68 -10.42 -1.07
N GLY A 351 -23.32 -11.39 -1.74
CA GLY A 351 -24.73 -11.67 -1.56
C GLY A 351 -25.11 -12.12 -0.15
N TYR A 352 -24.28 -12.95 0.45
CA TYR A 352 -24.48 -13.41 1.82
C TYR A 352 -24.46 -12.21 2.80
N TYR A 353 -23.39 -11.42 2.80
CA TYR A 353 -23.25 -10.31 3.74
C TYR A 353 -24.15 -9.11 3.44
N LEU A 354 -24.67 -8.96 2.23
CA LEU A 354 -25.72 -7.97 1.95
C LEU A 354 -27.04 -8.32 2.62
N SER A 355 -27.34 -9.61 2.82
CA SER A 355 -28.55 -10.12 3.48
C SER A 355 -28.40 -10.34 4.99
N HIS A 356 -27.15 -10.47 5.52
CA HIS A 356 -26.86 -10.75 6.93
C HIS A 356 -26.32 -9.50 7.64
N ASN A 357 -27.21 -8.51 7.83
CA ASN A 357 -26.84 -7.18 8.34
C ASN A 357 -26.19 -7.21 9.72
N GLU A 358 -26.72 -7.97 10.67
CA GLU A 358 -26.22 -8.02 12.05
C GLU A 358 -24.80 -8.60 12.11
N GLU A 359 -24.59 -9.73 11.43
CA GLU A 359 -23.28 -10.37 11.36
C GLU A 359 -22.23 -9.44 10.71
N ARG A 360 -22.57 -8.86 9.54
CA ARG A 360 -21.71 -7.91 8.84
C ARG A 360 -21.29 -6.74 9.72
N GLN A 361 -22.23 -6.17 10.46
CA GLN A 361 -21.98 -5.03 11.35
C GLN A 361 -21.16 -5.44 12.58
N GLN A 362 -21.35 -6.65 13.10
CA GLN A 362 -20.54 -7.14 14.21
C GLN A 362 -19.08 -7.33 13.77
N ILE A 363 -18.84 -7.90 12.57
CA ILE A 363 -17.50 -8.03 11.99
C ILE A 363 -16.85 -6.65 11.83
N ALA A 364 -17.56 -5.68 11.27
CA ALA A 364 -17.02 -4.31 11.09
C ALA A 364 -16.64 -3.66 12.44
N LYS A 365 -17.44 -3.83 13.48
CA LYS A 365 -17.14 -3.34 14.84
C LYS A 365 -15.91 -4.03 15.45
N ASN A 366 -15.77 -5.32 15.25
CA ASN A 366 -14.61 -6.08 15.75
C ASN A 366 -13.32 -5.59 15.07
N GLY A 367 -13.32 -5.47 13.73
CA GLY A 367 -12.19 -4.93 12.98
C GLY A 367 -11.80 -3.52 13.44
N GLN A 368 -12.78 -2.62 13.64
CA GLN A 368 -12.52 -1.28 14.16
C GLN A 368 -11.88 -1.30 15.56
N ARG A 369 -12.42 -2.14 16.45
CA ARG A 369 -11.86 -2.31 17.81
C ARG A 369 -10.42 -2.82 17.76
N LYS A 370 -10.13 -3.76 16.86
CA LYS A 370 -8.78 -4.30 16.67
C LYS A 370 -7.79 -3.21 16.24
N ILE A 371 -8.20 -2.32 15.31
CA ILE A 371 -7.39 -1.15 14.93
C ILE A 371 -7.12 -0.25 16.14
N GLN A 372 -8.14 0.08 16.91
CA GLN A 372 -8.01 0.95 18.08
C GLN A 372 -7.10 0.36 19.15
N GLN A 373 -7.08 -0.96 19.32
CA GLN A 373 -6.29 -1.64 20.34
C GLN A 373 -4.83 -1.90 19.93
N SER A 374 -4.57 -2.15 18.64
CA SER A 374 -3.28 -2.74 18.24
C SER A 374 -2.65 -2.14 16.98
N HIS A 375 -3.36 -1.30 16.23
CA HIS A 375 -2.88 -0.88 14.90
C HIS A 375 -2.98 0.63 14.64
N GLN A 376 -2.79 1.45 15.68
CA GLN A 376 -2.77 2.91 15.55
C GLN A 376 -1.38 3.44 15.14
N TYR A 377 -1.35 4.61 14.50
CA TYR A 377 -0.10 5.31 14.14
C TYR A 377 0.80 5.57 15.35
N SER A 378 0.25 5.95 16.52
CA SER A 378 1.03 6.18 17.73
C SER A 378 1.86 4.95 18.14
N MET A 379 1.29 3.77 18.05
CA MET A 379 2.00 2.53 18.39
C MET A 379 3.17 2.24 17.43
N ARG A 380 2.99 2.53 16.14
CA ARG A 380 4.04 2.35 15.11
C ARG A 380 5.16 3.37 15.29
N LEU A 381 4.80 4.64 15.43
CA LEU A 381 5.79 5.72 15.56
C LEU A 381 6.56 5.61 16.88
N ASN A 382 5.91 5.22 17.97
CA ASN A 382 6.59 4.95 19.24
C ASN A 382 7.58 3.78 19.13
N LYS A 383 7.25 2.73 18.35
CA LYS A 383 8.21 1.65 18.07
C LYS A 383 9.42 2.15 17.27
N ILE A 384 9.21 3.00 16.27
CA ILE A 384 10.29 3.64 15.50
C ILE A 384 11.21 4.43 16.43
N ILE A 385 10.64 5.30 17.25
CA ILE A 385 11.40 6.11 18.24
C ILE A 385 12.18 5.21 19.20
N HIS A 386 11.55 4.15 19.70
CA HIS A 386 12.21 3.22 20.62
C HIS A 386 13.43 2.53 19.98
N CYS A 387 13.31 2.04 18.75
CA CYS A 387 14.40 1.39 18.03
C CYS A 387 15.58 2.34 17.79
N ILE A 388 15.33 3.63 17.51
CA ILE A 388 16.38 4.62 17.29
C ILE A 388 17.03 5.05 18.61
N SER A 389 16.25 5.19 19.69
CA SER A 389 16.76 5.57 21.00
C SER A 389 17.55 4.46 21.70
N ASN A 390 17.26 3.20 21.34
CA ASN A 390 17.89 2.01 21.90
C ASN A 390 18.34 1.09 20.77
N PRO A 391 19.37 1.47 20.00
CA PRO A 391 19.87 0.62 18.94
C PRO A 391 20.37 -0.68 19.58
N ASN A 392 19.77 -1.81 19.19
CA ASN A 392 20.33 -3.11 19.57
C ASN A 392 21.73 -3.23 18.94
N PRO A 393 22.76 -3.66 19.71
CA PRO A 393 24.10 -3.84 19.19
C PRO A 393 24.16 -4.94 18.13
#